data_519931eb20bcc60c8ff8e9717468e6a2
#
_entry.id   519931eb20bcc60c8ff8e9717468e6a2
#
_cell.length_a   1.000
_cell.length_b   1.000
_cell.length_c   1.000
_cell.angle_alpha   90.00
_cell.angle_beta   90.00
_cell.angle_gamma   90.00
#
_symmetry.space_group_name_H-M   'P 1'
#
loop_
_entity.id
_entity.type
_entity.pdbx_description
1 polymer ?
#
loop_
_entity_poly.entity_id
_entity_poly.type
_entity_poly.pdbx_seq_one_letter_code
_entity_poly.pdbx_strand_id
1 'polypeptide(L)'
;SLFEYAIKIPKRNKVFNLDLEMHAGFNADFFSGKLDEAAFRFRDVKIDVTGEVNDRLFYWYRQTLNGGYEGQALENLNESIEYAYIGYKLNERFTLTAGKQDVFYGGFEYDENPLLIYEYSDMNEYSLCYLTGIGLGYQPNESQEIRLQVTNSRMGSMEDEYGRLPEGFKKPRVPLFYTLNWNGNFLDELIHLRYSVSAAEQAQGKYMYSVFTGQSIEAGPVYAYFDVMYSRGKLDPLGLLTELTQPEVSGEEE
;
A
#
# COMPACT_ATOMS: atom_id res chain seq x y z
N SER A 1 19.31 -2.78 -18.62
CA SER A 1 19.29 -1.42 -19.19
C SER A 1 20.71 -0.89 -19.34
N LEU A 2 20.93 0.15 -20.17
CA LEU A 2 22.21 0.87 -20.24
C LEU A 2 22.67 1.40 -18.88
N PHE A 3 21.73 1.66 -18.01
CA PHE A 3 21.98 2.13 -16.64
C PHE A 3 22.55 1.02 -15.75
N GLU A 4 22.06 -0.19 -15.85
CA GLU A 4 22.59 -1.38 -15.12
C GLU A 4 24.00 -1.76 -15.58
N TYR A 5 24.32 -1.50 -16.85
CA TYR A 5 25.65 -1.74 -17.37
C TYR A 5 26.69 -0.70 -16.90
N ALA A 6 26.25 0.54 -16.67
CA ALA A 6 27.11 1.65 -16.24
C ALA A 6 27.38 1.65 -14.73
N ILE A 7 26.46 1.12 -13.91
CA ILE A 7 26.61 1.03 -12.46
C ILE A 7 26.82 -0.43 -12.10
N LYS A 8 28.03 -0.78 -11.63
CA LYS A 8 28.24 -2.06 -10.95
C LYS A 8 27.37 -2.07 -9.69
N ILE A 9 26.20 -2.70 -9.77
CA ILE A 9 25.34 -2.89 -8.59
C ILE A 9 26.15 -3.70 -7.58
N PRO A 10 26.46 -3.17 -6.40
CA PRO A 10 27.17 -3.91 -5.38
C PRO A 10 26.36 -5.16 -5.02
N LYS A 11 27.03 -6.29 -4.76
CA LYS A 11 26.35 -7.49 -4.27
C LYS A 11 25.63 -7.12 -2.99
N ARG A 12 24.33 -7.38 -2.92
CA ARG A 12 23.53 -7.17 -1.71
C ARG A 12 24.15 -7.93 -0.55
N ASN A 13 24.30 -7.26 0.58
CA ASN A 13 24.74 -7.89 1.82
C ASN A 13 23.54 -8.64 2.42
N LYS A 14 23.78 -9.84 2.95
CA LYS A 14 22.70 -10.61 3.59
C LYS A 14 22.13 -9.88 4.81
N VAL A 15 22.99 -9.24 5.62
CA VAL A 15 22.62 -8.67 6.92
C VAL A 15 22.05 -7.25 6.82
N PHE A 16 22.59 -6.42 5.92
CA PHE A 16 22.24 -5.01 5.82
C PHE A 16 22.40 -4.49 4.40
N ASN A 17 21.34 -3.92 3.86
CA ASN A 17 21.35 -3.18 2.61
C ASN A 17 20.69 -1.83 2.84
N LEU A 18 21.27 -0.80 2.24
CA LEU A 18 20.76 0.55 2.23
C LEU A 18 20.61 0.97 0.78
N ASP A 19 19.40 1.26 0.36
CA ASP A 19 19.07 1.76 -0.96
C ASP A 19 18.49 3.18 -0.84
N LEU A 20 18.83 4.05 -1.77
CA LEU A 20 18.26 5.37 -1.92
C LEU A 20 17.55 5.43 -3.28
N GLU A 21 16.25 5.62 -3.26
CA GLU A 21 15.42 5.78 -4.44
C GLU A 21 15.06 7.24 -4.63
N MET A 22 15.19 7.76 -5.86
CA MET A 22 14.86 9.13 -6.18
C MET A 22 14.11 9.21 -7.50
N HIS A 23 12.98 9.88 -7.51
CA HIS A 23 12.21 10.19 -8.69
C HIS A 23 12.10 11.71 -8.85
N ALA A 24 12.73 12.24 -9.90
CA ALA A 24 12.71 13.66 -10.21
C ALA A 24 12.35 13.88 -11.69
N GLY A 25 11.64 14.95 -11.98
CA GLY A 25 11.21 15.27 -13.33
C GLY A 25 11.05 16.78 -13.54
N PHE A 26 10.87 17.14 -14.80
CA PHE A 26 10.41 18.47 -15.19
C PHE A 26 8.95 18.37 -15.58
N ASN A 27 8.07 18.96 -14.79
CA ASN A 27 6.64 18.95 -15.01
C ASN A 27 6.21 20.27 -15.62
N ALA A 28 5.29 20.21 -16.58
CA ALA A 28 4.67 21.38 -17.20
C ALA A 28 3.16 21.20 -17.19
N ASP A 29 2.47 22.01 -16.41
CA ASP A 29 1.04 21.94 -16.22
C ASP A 29 0.35 22.92 -17.18
N PHE A 30 -0.71 22.46 -17.87
CA PHE A 30 -1.45 23.26 -18.83
C PHE A 30 -2.92 23.35 -18.41
N PHE A 31 -3.43 24.58 -18.28
CA PHE A 31 -4.84 24.83 -18.06
C PHE A 31 -5.47 25.55 -19.26
N SER A 32 -6.55 25.02 -19.81
CA SER A 32 -7.21 25.59 -21.01
C SER A 32 -6.26 25.84 -22.19
N GLY A 33 -5.27 24.94 -22.39
CA GLY A 33 -4.29 25.04 -23.49
C GLY A 33 -3.19 26.08 -23.29
N LYS A 34 -3.09 26.70 -22.13
CA LYS A 34 -2.00 27.62 -21.76
C LYS A 34 -1.14 27.00 -20.67
N LEU A 35 0.15 27.22 -20.73
CA LEU A 35 1.07 26.84 -19.68
C LEU A 35 0.69 27.59 -18.39
N ASP A 36 0.40 26.84 -17.34
CA ASP A 36 0.06 27.36 -16.02
C ASP A 36 1.33 27.41 -15.14
N GLU A 37 2.00 26.28 -14.99
CA GLU A 37 3.26 26.18 -14.26
C GLU A 37 4.23 25.22 -14.94
N ALA A 38 5.54 25.47 -14.81
CA ALA A 38 6.57 24.51 -15.18
C ALA A 38 7.73 24.56 -14.19
N ALA A 39 8.09 23.39 -13.62
CA ALA A 39 9.14 23.32 -12.61
C ALA A 39 9.85 21.96 -12.59
N PHE A 40 11.10 21.94 -12.09
CA PHE A 40 11.72 20.69 -11.65
C PHE A 40 11.15 20.31 -10.30
N ARG A 41 10.70 19.04 -10.17
CA ARG A 41 10.12 18.52 -8.93
C ARG A 41 10.73 17.18 -8.60
N PHE A 42 10.95 16.94 -7.30
CA PHE A 42 11.11 15.59 -6.76
C PHE A 42 9.73 15.05 -6.43
N ARG A 43 9.37 13.90 -7.01
CA ARG A 43 8.16 13.18 -6.68
C ARG A 43 8.37 12.37 -5.41
N ASP A 44 9.41 11.52 -5.42
CA ASP A 44 9.75 10.64 -4.31
C ASP A 44 11.25 10.68 -4.04
N VAL A 45 11.60 10.72 -2.76
CA VAL A 45 12.93 10.42 -2.25
C VAL A 45 12.74 9.46 -1.10
N LYS A 46 13.10 8.19 -1.30
CA LYS A 46 12.89 7.12 -0.32
C LYS A 46 14.21 6.50 0.11
N ILE A 47 14.26 6.11 1.38
CA ILE A 47 15.34 5.32 1.94
C ILE A 47 14.79 3.95 2.32
N ASP A 48 15.43 2.90 1.86
CA ASP A 48 15.13 1.51 2.18
C ASP A 48 16.27 0.88 2.97
N VAL A 49 15.93 0.22 4.07
CA VAL A 49 16.87 -0.57 4.86
C VAL A 49 16.32 -1.99 4.99
N THR A 50 16.99 -2.95 4.39
CA THR A 50 16.59 -4.36 4.41
C THR A 50 17.71 -5.26 4.87
N GLY A 51 17.38 -6.41 5.46
CA GLY A 51 18.39 -7.41 5.80
C GLY A 51 17.85 -8.64 6.48
N GLU A 52 18.70 -9.67 6.53
CA GLU A 52 18.46 -10.90 7.26
C GLU A 52 19.45 -10.98 8.43
N VAL A 53 18.93 -10.96 9.67
CA VAL A 53 19.74 -11.10 10.90
C VAL A 53 20.31 -12.53 10.98
N ASN A 54 19.50 -13.50 10.53
CA ASN A 54 19.89 -14.91 10.36
C ASN A 54 18.99 -15.56 9.30
N ASP A 55 19.11 -16.89 9.07
CA ASP A 55 18.34 -17.60 8.05
C ASP A 55 16.81 -17.58 8.25
N ARG A 56 16.34 -17.16 9.43
CA ARG A 56 14.92 -17.10 9.77
C ARG A 56 14.39 -15.70 10.03
N LEU A 57 15.23 -14.78 10.53
CA LEU A 57 14.83 -13.44 10.95
C LEU A 57 15.28 -12.41 9.92
N PHE A 58 14.34 -11.66 9.38
CA PHE A 58 14.58 -10.56 8.45
C PHE A 58 13.79 -9.32 8.85
N TYR A 59 14.14 -8.19 8.25
CA TYR A 59 13.50 -6.91 8.53
C TYR A 59 13.46 -6.02 7.29
N TRP A 60 12.50 -5.10 7.28
CA TRP A 60 12.38 -4.06 6.28
C TRP A 60 11.95 -2.75 6.94
N TYR A 61 12.66 -1.70 6.61
CA TYR A 61 12.31 -0.32 6.93
C TYR A 61 12.36 0.51 5.66
N ARG A 62 11.28 1.27 5.37
CA ARG A 62 11.22 2.23 4.28
C ARG A 62 10.61 3.52 4.79
N GLN A 63 11.21 4.64 4.40
CA GLN A 63 10.70 5.97 4.72
C GLN A 63 10.82 6.88 3.52
N THR A 64 9.75 7.61 3.20
CA THR A 64 9.73 8.71 2.22
C THR A 64 10.28 9.97 2.87
N LEU A 65 11.40 10.49 2.35
CA LEU A 65 12.12 11.61 2.97
C LEU A 65 11.51 12.97 2.64
N ASN A 66 10.74 13.09 1.57
CA ASN A 66 10.00 14.30 1.17
C ASN A 66 8.48 14.18 1.40
N GLY A 67 8.04 13.21 2.19
CA GLY A 67 6.64 13.03 2.62
C GLY A 67 6.28 13.85 3.83
N GLY A 68 5.06 13.68 4.32
CA GLY A 68 4.58 14.26 5.57
C GLY A 68 5.34 13.73 6.79
N TYR A 69 5.38 14.52 7.85
CA TYR A 69 6.11 14.19 9.09
C TYR A 69 5.20 14.19 10.33
N GLU A 70 3.90 14.29 10.13
CA GLU A 70 2.95 14.22 11.22
C GLU A 70 2.87 12.80 11.80
N GLY A 71 2.66 12.71 13.10
CA GLY A 71 2.52 11.43 13.80
C GLY A 71 1.14 10.84 13.58
N GLN A 72 1.06 9.60 13.18
CA GLN A 72 -0.21 8.88 13.03
C GLN A 72 -0.77 8.50 14.40
N ALA A 73 -1.97 8.98 14.72
CA ALA A 73 -2.54 8.94 16.07
C ALA A 73 -2.75 7.51 16.64
N LEU A 74 -2.99 6.51 15.78
CA LEU A 74 -3.26 5.14 16.23
C LEU A 74 -1.99 4.33 16.46
N GLU A 75 -0.95 4.52 15.68
CA GLU A 75 0.27 3.71 15.73
C GLU A 75 1.51 4.47 16.21
N ASN A 76 1.41 5.77 16.43
CA ASN A 76 2.49 6.68 16.86
C ASN A 76 3.73 6.66 15.95
N LEU A 77 3.58 6.26 14.70
CA LEU A 77 4.61 6.34 13.69
C LEU A 77 4.45 7.61 12.85
N ASN A 78 5.53 8.06 12.27
CA ASN A 78 5.49 9.14 11.29
C ASN A 78 4.79 8.63 10.00
N GLU A 79 3.93 9.46 9.40
CA GLU A 79 3.18 9.09 8.19
C GLU A 79 4.09 8.74 7.00
N SER A 80 5.29 9.33 6.95
CA SER A 80 6.29 9.05 5.91
C SER A 80 6.90 7.65 5.98
N ILE A 81 6.70 6.90 7.09
CA ILE A 81 7.17 5.53 7.22
C ILE A 81 6.19 4.58 6.55
N GLU A 82 6.62 3.92 5.49
CA GLU A 82 5.84 2.94 4.74
C GLU A 82 6.01 1.53 5.33
N TYR A 83 7.25 1.11 5.52
CA TYR A 83 7.59 -0.19 6.11
C TYR A 83 8.37 -0.01 7.41
N ALA A 84 7.98 -0.72 8.44
CA ALA A 84 8.74 -0.88 9.68
C ALA A 84 8.33 -2.22 10.31
N TYR A 85 8.81 -3.35 9.74
CA TYR A 85 8.42 -4.67 10.22
C TYR A 85 9.59 -5.63 10.31
N ILE A 86 9.38 -6.67 11.11
CA ILE A 86 10.22 -7.86 11.18
C ILE A 86 9.44 -9.06 10.64
N GLY A 87 10.17 -9.97 9.97
CA GLY A 87 9.62 -11.23 9.51
C GLY A 87 10.40 -12.41 10.10
N TYR A 88 9.70 -13.50 10.39
CA TYR A 88 10.27 -14.72 10.95
C TYR A 88 9.77 -15.95 10.19
N LYS A 89 10.69 -16.67 9.56
CA LYS A 89 10.43 -17.95 8.89
C LYS A 89 10.29 -19.04 9.97
N LEU A 90 9.07 -19.42 10.29
CA LEU A 90 8.78 -20.51 11.23
C LEU A 90 9.35 -21.85 10.72
N ASN A 91 9.19 -22.09 9.43
CA ASN A 91 9.79 -23.19 8.66
C ASN A 91 9.80 -22.78 7.16
N GLU A 92 10.08 -23.74 6.26
CA GLU A 92 10.13 -23.51 4.81
C GLU A 92 8.79 -23.08 4.19
N ARG A 93 7.67 -23.30 4.87
CA ARG A 93 6.31 -23.03 4.36
C ARG A 93 5.60 -21.87 5.09
N PHE A 94 5.99 -21.56 6.31
CA PHE A 94 5.30 -20.56 7.12
C PHE A 94 6.21 -19.41 7.49
N THR A 95 5.74 -18.20 7.19
CA THR A 95 6.40 -16.94 7.53
C THR A 95 5.44 -16.06 8.33
N LEU A 96 5.91 -15.53 9.45
CA LEU A 96 5.20 -14.56 10.28
C LEU A 96 5.83 -13.18 10.06
N THR A 97 5.00 -12.13 9.93
CA THR A 97 5.44 -10.74 9.90
C THR A 97 4.75 -9.95 10.99
N ALA A 98 5.42 -8.92 11.54
CA ALA A 98 4.86 -8.04 12.56
C ALA A 98 5.47 -6.64 12.44
N GLY A 99 4.62 -5.62 12.45
CA GLY A 99 4.97 -4.22 12.29
C GLY A 99 4.14 -3.53 11.22
N LYS A 100 4.58 -2.35 10.78
CA LYS A 100 3.95 -1.62 9.67
C LYS A 100 4.40 -2.24 8.35
N GLN A 101 3.45 -2.68 7.56
CA GLN A 101 3.66 -3.46 6.35
C GLN A 101 2.55 -3.20 5.34
N ASP A 102 2.77 -3.60 4.08
CA ASP A 102 1.76 -3.53 3.04
C ASP A 102 0.50 -4.33 3.41
N VAL A 103 -0.65 -3.84 2.99
CA VAL A 103 -1.89 -4.60 3.06
C VAL A 103 -1.92 -5.62 1.92
N PHE A 104 -2.21 -6.88 2.25
CA PHE A 104 -2.18 -7.99 1.29
C PHE A 104 -3.37 -7.96 0.32
N TYR A 105 -3.55 -6.86 -0.40
CA TYR A 105 -4.59 -6.76 -1.43
C TYR A 105 -4.34 -7.69 -2.61
N GLY A 106 -3.08 -7.88 -3.01
CA GLY A 106 -2.71 -8.79 -4.08
C GLY A 106 -2.81 -8.20 -5.49
N GLY A 107 -2.81 -6.89 -5.66
CA GLY A 107 -2.67 -6.24 -6.96
C GLY A 107 -1.24 -6.30 -7.50
N PHE A 108 -1.09 -6.21 -8.82
CA PHE A 108 0.22 -6.17 -9.46
C PHE A 108 0.81 -4.76 -9.43
N GLU A 109 0.00 -3.73 -9.56
CA GLU A 109 0.45 -2.33 -9.46
C GLU A 109 1.14 -2.05 -8.11
N TYR A 110 0.68 -2.70 -7.02
CA TYR A 110 1.28 -2.59 -5.70
C TYR A 110 2.73 -3.09 -5.62
N ASP A 111 3.08 -4.08 -6.43
CA ASP A 111 4.39 -4.73 -6.43
C ASP A 111 5.34 -4.13 -7.46
N GLU A 112 4.83 -3.26 -8.34
CA GLU A 112 5.67 -2.59 -9.33
C GLU A 112 6.68 -1.66 -8.65
N ASN A 113 7.87 -1.59 -9.24
CA ASN A 113 8.86 -0.63 -8.81
C ASN A 113 8.30 0.79 -8.99
N PRO A 114 8.20 1.61 -7.93
CA PRO A 114 7.69 2.99 -8.02
C PRO A 114 8.35 3.83 -9.09
N LEU A 115 9.61 3.54 -9.46
CA LEU A 115 10.32 4.24 -10.53
C LEU A 115 9.77 3.94 -11.93
N LEU A 116 9.01 2.86 -12.10
CA LEU A 116 8.39 2.45 -13.37
C LEU A 116 6.96 2.99 -13.52
N ILE A 117 6.36 3.43 -12.43
CA ILE A 117 4.99 3.96 -12.41
C ILE A 117 5.04 5.47 -12.47
N TYR A 118 4.48 6.03 -13.56
CA TYR A 118 4.40 7.48 -13.71
C TYR A 118 3.34 8.08 -12.76
N GLU A 119 2.19 7.41 -12.65
CA GLU A 119 1.08 7.82 -11.80
C GLU A 119 0.32 6.56 -11.37
N TYR A 120 0.05 6.43 -10.09
CA TYR A 120 -0.73 5.30 -9.58
C TYR A 120 -2.20 5.45 -9.94
N SER A 121 -2.90 4.32 -10.09
CA SER A 121 -4.35 4.33 -10.26
C SER A 121 -5.03 4.89 -9.01
N ASP A 122 -6.24 5.45 -9.17
CA ASP A 122 -7.08 5.91 -8.05
C ASP A 122 -7.28 4.81 -7.01
N MET A 123 -7.36 3.56 -7.44
CA MET A 123 -7.48 2.41 -6.57
C MET A 123 -6.29 2.28 -5.63
N ASN A 124 -5.09 2.53 -6.11
CA ASN A 124 -3.86 2.45 -5.32
C ASN A 124 -3.64 3.72 -4.50
N GLU A 125 -3.88 4.89 -5.09
CA GLU A 125 -3.70 6.20 -4.46
C GLU A 125 -4.59 6.37 -3.23
N TYR A 126 -5.85 5.91 -3.32
CA TYR A 126 -6.85 6.07 -2.25
C TYR A 126 -7.02 4.86 -1.33
N SER A 127 -6.23 3.81 -1.51
CA SER A 127 -6.26 2.66 -0.60
C SER A 127 -5.27 2.84 0.55
N LEU A 128 -5.62 2.30 1.72
CA LEU A 128 -4.70 2.23 2.86
C LEU A 128 -3.61 1.20 2.57
N CYS A 129 -2.48 1.64 2.04
CA CYS A 129 -1.42 0.77 1.55
C CYS A 129 -0.59 0.14 2.67
N TYR A 130 -0.32 0.87 3.75
CA TYR A 130 0.61 0.46 4.79
C TYR A 130 -0.03 0.57 6.17
N LEU A 131 -0.19 -0.57 6.85
CA LEU A 131 -0.85 -0.65 8.15
C LEU A 131 -0.03 -1.48 9.15
N THR A 132 -0.09 -1.10 10.42
CA THR A 132 0.57 -1.83 11.50
C THR A 132 -0.25 -3.03 11.93
N GLY A 133 0.38 -4.20 11.99
CA GLY A 133 -0.28 -5.43 12.39
C GLY A 133 0.61 -6.66 12.30
N ILE A 134 -0.02 -7.81 12.10
CA ILE A 134 0.63 -9.11 11.95
C ILE A 134 0.15 -9.79 10.67
N GLY A 135 1.04 -10.51 10.01
CA GLY A 135 0.77 -11.31 8.83
C GLY A 135 1.30 -12.73 8.97
N LEU A 136 0.60 -13.68 8.37
CA LEU A 136 1.02 -15.09 8.27
C LEU A 136 0.95 -15.51 6.80
N GLY A 137 2.10 -15.83 6.23
CA GLY A 137 2.21 -16.45 4.91
C GLY A 137 2.32 -17.96 5.03
N TYR A 138 1.60 -18.67 4.17
CA TYR A 138 1.68 -20.13 3.99
C TYR A 138 1.91 -20.46 2.53
N GLN A 139 3.04 -21.08 2.24
CA GLN A 139 3.46 -21.51 0.92
C GLN A 139 3.40 -23.04 0.81
N PRO A 140 2.28 -23.63 0.35
CA PRO A 140 2.14 -25.08 0.21
C PRO A 140 3.11 -25.68 -0.81
N ASN A 141 3.47 -24.93 -1.86
CA ASN A 141 4.42 -25.27 -2.89
C ASN A 141 5.01 -23.98 -3.52
N GLU A 142 5.92 -24.12 -4.49
CA GLU A 142 6.63 -22.99 -5.12
C GLU A 142 5.71 -22.04 -5.90
N SER A 143 4.57 -22.53 -6.39
CA SER A 143 3.65 -21.76 -7.23
C SER A 143 2.42 -21.22 -6.50
N GLN A 144 2.23 -21.51 -5.21
CA GLN A 144 1.05 -21.12 -4.47
C GLN A 144 1.41 -20.50 -3.13
N GLU A 145 0.73 -19.41 -2.79
CA GLU A 145 0.85 -18.77 -1.48
C GLU A 145 -0.53 -18.36 -0.97
N ILE A 146 -0.77 -18.54 0.33
CA ILE A 146 -1.93 -18.04 1.05
C ILE A 146 -1.42 -17.12 2.16
N ARG A 147 -1.97 -15.90 2.25
CA ARG A 147 -1.57 -14.91 3.25
C ARG A 147 -2.78 -14.49 4.08
N LEU A 148 -2.62 -14.48 5.38
CA LEU A 148 -3.58 -13.96 6.34
C LEU A 148 -2.96 -12.75 7.02
N GLN A 149 -3.73 -11.67 7.18
CA GLN A 149 -3.25 -10.46 7.83
C GLN A 149 -4.33 -9.89 8.75
N VAL A 150 -3.90 -9.39 9.91
CA VAL A 150 -4.71 -8.60 10.83
C VAL A 150 -3.93 -7.34 11.18
N THR A 151 -4.46 -6.20 10.79
CA THR A 151 -3.83 -4.89 11.01
C THR A 151 -4.80 -3.92 11.67
N ASN A 152 -4.32 -2.73 11.99
CA ASN A 152 -5.21 -1.60 12.27
C ASN A 152 -6.06 -1.31 11.02
N SER A 153 -7.29 -0.81 11.19
CA SER A 153 -8.16 -0.46 10.06
C SER A 153 -7.98 0.98 9.57
N ARG A 154 -7.08 1.74 10.19
CA ARG A 154 -6.70 3.11 9.85
C ARG A 154 -5.38 3.48 10.52
N MET A 155 -4.81 4.60 10.13
CA MET A 155 -3.56 5.14 10.69
C MET A 155 -3.82 6.33 11.63
N GLY A 156 -4.72 7.22 11.24
CA GLY A 156 -5.09 8.43 12.00
C GLY A 156 -6.20 8.21 13.03
N SER A 157 -6.68 9.29 13.61
CA SER A 157 -7.90 9.30 14.42
C SER A 157 -9.15 9.07 13.55
N MET A 158 -10.29 8.82 14.16
CA MET A 158 -11.56 8.68 13.41
C MET A 158 -11.93 10.00 12.73
N GLU A 159 -11.62 11.09 13.39
CA GLU A 159 -11.89 12.44 12.93
C GLU A 159 -11.01 12.83 11.74
N ASP A 160 -9.76 12.35 11.71
CA ASP A 160 -8.85 12.59 10.59
C ASP A 160 -9.27 11.79 9.35
N GLU A 161 -9.70 10.53 9.54
CA GLU A 161 -10.03 9.61 8.44
C GLU A 161 -11.44 9.85 7.85
N TYR A 162 -12.41 10.19 8.69
CA TYR A 162 -13.84 10.24 8.29
C TYR A 162 -14.51 11.58 8.58
N GLY A 163 -13.78 12.55 9.12
CA GLY A 163 -14.35 13.80 9.55
C GLY A 163 -15.41 13.59 10.65
N ARG A 164 -16.51 14.32 10.56
CA ARG A 164 -17.62 14.20 11.52
C ARG A 164 -18.41 12.91 11.27
N LEU A 165 -18.45 12.03 12.28
CA LEU A 165 -19.24 10.80 12.20
C LEU A 165 -20.75 11.08 12.08
N PRO A 166 -21.47 10.34 11.22
CA PRO A 166 -22.92 10.39 11.16
C PRO A 166 -23.57 10.01 12.48
N GLU A 167 -24.78 10.52 12.72
CA GLU A 167 -25.53 10.19 13.93
C GLU A 167 -25.74 8.67 14.08
N GLY A 168 -25.53 8.17 15.30
CA GLY A 168 -25.61 6.73 15.60
C GLY A 168 -24.36 5.90 15.29
N PHE A 169 -23.32 6.48 14.69
CA PHE A 169 -22.03 5.82 14.52
C PHE A 169 -21.15 6.06 15.76
N LYS A 170 -20.45 5.01 16.18
CA LYS A 170 -19.56 5.07 17.35
C LYS A 170 -18.17 4.61 16.94
N LYS A 171 -17.16 5.20 17.56
CA LYS A 171 -15.78 4.79 17.41
C LYS A 171 -15.58 3.31 17.77
N PRO A 172 -14.93 2.49 16.93
CA PRO A 172 -14.64 1.12 17.27
C PRO A 172 -13.60 1.07 18.40
N ARG A 173 -13.75 0.08 19.30
CA ARG A 173 -12.81 -0.09 20.41
C ARG A 173 -11.49 -0.71 19.97
N VAL A 174 -11.57 -1.60 18.99
CA VAL A 174 -10.42 -2.31 18.42
C VAL A 174 -10.57 -2.27 16.90
N PRO A 175 -10.10 -1.18 16.25
CA PRO A 175 -10.26 -0.98 14.82
C PRO A 175 -9.33 -1.91 14.05
N LEU A 176 -9.84 -3.06 13.62
CA LEU A 176 -9.07 -4.07 12.90
C LEU A 176 -9.49 -4.19 11.43
N PHE A 177 -8.49 -4.54 10.63
CA PHE A 177 -8.61 -4.89 9.23
C PHE A 177 -8.09 -6.31 9.03
N TYR A 178 -8.92 -7.16 8.46
CA TYR A 178 -8.64 -8.57 8.19
C TYR A 178 -8.50 -8.75 6.69
N THR A 179 -7.45 -9.42 6.26
CA THR A 179 -7.22 -9.74 4.85
C THR A 179 -6.86 -11.22 4.70
N LEU A 180 -7.49 -11.87 3.74
CA LEU A 180 -7.11 -13.18 3.22
C LEU A 180 -6.75 -12.99 1.75
N ASN A 181 -5.51 -13.32 1.40
CA ASN A 181 -4.98 -13.24 0.05
C ASN A 181 -4.52 -14.62 -0.41
N TRP A 182 -4.68 -14.89 -1.70
CA TRP A 182 -4.13 -16.04 -2.39
C TRP A 182 -3.39 -15.57 -3.64
N ASN A 183 -2.17 -16.09 -3.83
CA ASN A 183 -1.34 -15.86 -5.00
C ASN A 183 -1.04 -17.21 -5.65
N GLY A 184 -1.16 -17.26 -6.96
CA GLY A 184 -0.90 -18.47 -7.74
C GLY A 184 -0.19 -18.18 -9.04
N ASN A 185 0.84 -18.96 -9.35
CA ASN A 185 1.61 -18.90 -10.58
C ASN A 185 1.35 -20.17 -11.40
N PHE A 186 1.13 -20.03 -12.70
CA PHE A 186 0.70 -21.10 -13.59
C PHE A 186 1.46 -21.07 -14.90
N LEU A 187 1.54 -22.23 -15.57
CA LEU A 187 2.12 -22.38 -16.91
C LEU A 187 3.57 -21.89 -16.96
N ASP A 188 4.42 -22.38 -16.04
CA ASP A 188 5.83 -21.99 -15.95
C ASP A 188 6.03 -20.47 -15.84
N GLU A 189 5.32 -19.84 -14.89
CA GLU A 189 5.35 -18.39 -14.61
C GLU A 189 4.74 -17.50 -15.73
N LEU A 190 4.04 -18.07 -16.70
CA LEU A 190 3.39 -17.32 -17.76
C LEU A 190 2.18 -16.53 -17.26
N ILE A 191 1.43 -17.08 -16.29
CA ILE A 191 0.19 -16.48 -15.75
C ILE A 191 0.32 -16.40 -14.23
N HIS A 192 0.07 -15.20 -13.70
CA HIS A 192 0.02 -14.95 -12.27
C HIS A 192 -1.38 -14.47 -11.87
N LEU A 193 -1.92 -15.05 -10.83
CA LEU A 193 -3.23 -14.69 -10.27
C LEU A 193 -3.06 -14.28 -8.81
N ARG A 194 -3.72 -13.19 -8.42
CA ARG A 194 -3.71 -12.68 -7.05
C ARG A 194 -5.12 -12.26 -6.66
N TYR A 195 -5.67 -12.92 -5.67
CA TYR A 195 -7.03 -12.64 -5.21
C TYR A 195 -7.04 -12.41 -3.72
N SER A 196 -7.84 -11.43 -3.28
CA SER A 196 -8.04 -11.22 -1.86
C SER A 196 -9.47 -10.85 -1.51
N VAL A 197 -9.81 -11.12 -0.27
CA VAL A 197 -11.02 -10.62 0.39
C VAL A 197 -10.61 -9.97 1.70
N SER A 198 -11.26 -8.86 2.03
CA SER A 198 -10.93 -8.14 3.25
C SER A 198 -12.15 -7.56 3.94
N ALA A 199 -12.01 -7.29 5.25
CA ALA A 199 -13.01 -6.67 6.09
C ALA A 199 -12.34 -5.70 7.07
N ALA A 200 -12.69 -4.41 7.00
CA ALA A 200 -12.19 -3.35 7.87
C ALA A 200 -13.31 -2.80 8.76
N GLU A 201 -13.11 -2.75 10.07
CA GLU A 201 -14.05 -2.10 10.97
C GLU A 201 -13.91 -0.59 10.88
N GLN A 202 -14.84 0.07 10.19
CA GLN A 202 -14.88 1.53 10.01
C GLN A 202 -15.46 2.23 11.23
N ALA A 203 -16.55 1.70 11.81
CA ALA A 203 -17.15 2.15 13.05
C ALA A 203 -17.63 0.93 13.84
N GLN A 204 -17.98 1.09 15.10
CA GLN A 204 -18.36 -0.02 15.97
C GLN A 204 -19.44 -0.91 15.35
N GLY A 205 -19.08 -2.15 14.99
CA GLY A 205 -19.95 -3.12 14.32
C GLY A 205 -20.31 -2.74 12.86
N LYS A 206 -19.61 -1.81 12.24
CA LYS A 206 -19.80 -1.41 10.84
C LYS A 206 -18.52 -1.70 10.07
N TYR A 207 -18.65 -2.57 9.08
CA TYR A 207 -17.53 -3.06 8.30
C TYR A 207 -17.57 -2.58 6.85
N MET A 208 -16.41 -2.27 6.31
CA MET A 208 -16.17 -2.20 4.88
C MET A 208 -15.67 -3.56 4.43
N TYR A 209 -16.21 -4.06 3.35
CA TYR A 209 -15.78 -5.31 2.71
C TYR A 209 -15.19 -5.00 1.34
N SER A 210 -14.06 -5.63 1.01
CA SER A 210 -13.45 -5.47 -0.29
C SER A 210 -13.09 -6.83 -0.90
N VAL A 211 -13.17 -6.90 -2.21
CA VAL A 211 -12.68 -8.03 -3.02
C VAL A 211 -11.72 -7.46 -4.03
N PHE A 212 -10.54 -8.03 -4.11
CA PHE A 212 -9.51 -7.65 -5.06
C PHE A 212 -9.14 -8.82 -5.96
N THR A 213 -8.97 -8.56 -7.25
CA THR A 213 -8.51 -9.56 -8.22
C THR A 213 -7.45 -8.95 -9.12
N GLY A 214 -6.28 -9.56 -9.15
CA GLY A 214 -5.18 -9.22 -10.04
C GLY A 214 -4.84 -10.39 -10.95
N GLN A 215 -4.61 -10.11 -12.23
CA GLN A 215 -4.17 -11.06 -13.24
C GLN A 215 -3.02 -10.46 -14.01
N SER A 216 -1.95 -11.22 -14.22
CA SER A 216 -0.87 -10.82 -15.12
C SER A 216 -0.44 -11.94 -16.05
N ILE A 217 0.14 -11.53 -17.15
CA ILE A 217 0.77 -12.41 -18.13
C ILE A 217 2.18 -11.92 -18.40
N GLU A 218 3.13 -12.85 -18.40
CA GLU A 218 4.54 -12.58 -18.72
C GLU A 218 4.99 -13.50 -19.86
N ALA A 219 5.00 -12.98 -21.10
CA ALA A 219 5.28 -13.73 -22.32
C ALA A 219 6.45 -13.11 -23.09
N GLY A 220 7.66 -13.56 -22.83
CA GLY A 220 8.88 -13.05 -23.44
C GLY A 220 9.09 -11.56 -23.14
N PRO A 221 9.03 -10.66 -24.14
CA PRO A 221 9.19 -9.22 -23.88
C PRO A 221 7.90 -8.53 -23.43
N VAL A 222 6.77 -9.26 -23.37
CA VAL A 222 5.46 -8.70 -23.03
C VAL A 222 5.12 -9.01 -21.58
N TYR A 223 4.94 -7.96 -20.79
CA TYR A 223 4.34 -8.01 -19.48
C TYR A 223 3.07 -7.15 -19.49
N ALA A 224 1.96 -7.70 -19.05
CA ALA A 224 0.71 -7.00 -18.93
C ALA A 224 -0.04 -7.48 -17.70
N TYR A 225 -0.71 -6.57 -16.99
CA TYR A 225 -1.55 -6.91 -15.86
C TYR A 225 -2.87 -6.17 -15.88
N PHE A 226 -3.82 -6.68 -15.13
CA PHE A 226 -5.13 -6.12 -14.94
C PHE A 226 -5.59 -6.35 -13.50
N ASP A 227 -5.82 -5.26 -12.78
CA ASP A 227 -6.26 -5.23 -11.40
C ASP A 227 -7.67 -4.67 -11.27
N VAL A 228 -8.50 -5.30 -10.43
CA VAL A 228 -9.86 -4.84 -10.14
C VAL A 228 -10.12 -4.91 -8.65
N MET A 229 -10.67 -3.85 -8.09
CA MET A 229 -11.14 -3.79 -6.72
C MET A 229 -12.63 -3.45 -6.68
N TYR A 230 -13.38 -4.19 -5.90
CA TYR A 230 -14.73 -3.83 -5.48
C TYR A 230 -14.75 -3.65 -3.98
N SER A 231 -15.20 -2.49 -3.51
CA SER A 231 -15.31 -2.17 -2.10
C SER A 231 -16.70 -1.66 -1.74
N ARG A 232 -17.21 -2.05 -0.57
CA ARG A 232 -18.47 -1.58 -0.02
C ARG A 232 -18.33 -1.26 1.46
N GLY A 233 -18.34 0.02 1.78
CA GLY A 233 -18.25 0.56 3.14
C GLY A 233 -19.54 1.18 3.64
N LYS A 234 -19.50 1.71 4.84
CA LYS A 234 -20.57 2.47 5.52
C LYS A 234 -20.18 3.93 5.76
N LEU A 235 -18.91 4.22 5.76
CA LEU A 235 -18.33 5.56 5.84
C LEU A 235 -17.52 5.79 4.56
N ASP A 236 -17.50 7.05 4.15
CA ASP A 236 -16.74 7.52 3.00
C ASP A 236 -15.44 8.15 3.49
N PRO A 237 -14.30 7.44 3.42
CA PRO A 237 -13.03 7.96 3.93
C PRO A 237 -12.48 9.12 3.11
N LEU A 238 -12.93 9.28 1.86
CA LEU A 238 -12.49 10.36 0.98
C LEU A 238 -13.39 11.59 1.05
N GLY A 239 -14.58 11.47 1.68
CA GLY A 239 -15.57 12.52 1.70
C GLY A 239 -16.26 12.81 0.36
N LEU A 240 -15.82 12.17 -0.74
CA LEU A 240 -16.29 12.46 -2.10
C LEU A 240 -17.81 12.36 -2.27
N LEU A 241 -18.41 11.29 -1.71
CA LEU A 241 -19.86 11.12 -1.76
C LEU A 241 -20.58 12.06 -0.79
N THR A 242 -19.95 12.37 0.34
CA THR A 242 -20.46 13.31 1.34
C THR A 242 -20.49 14.72 0.78
N GLU A 243 -19.45 15.16 0.10
CA GLU A 243 -19.37 16.47 -0.56
C GLU A 243 -20.39 16.61 -1.69
N LEU A 244 -20.61 15.57 -2.49
CA LEU A 244 -21.61 15.57 -3.55
C LEU A 244 -23.07 15.60 -3.03
N THR A 245 -23.30 15.08 -1.83
CA THR A 245 -24.66 14.97 -1.25
C THR A 245 -25.00 16.09 -0.27
N GLN A 246 -24.02 16.84 0.22
CA GLN A 246 -24.20 18.02 1.06
C GLN A 246 -23.81 19.25 0.23
N PRO A 247 -24.77 19.92 -0.44
CA PRO A 247 -24.47 21.20 -1.04
C PRO A 247 -23.97 22.15 0.06
N GLU A 248 -22.88 22.84 -0.20
CA GLU A 248 -22.35 23.86 0.69
C GLU A 248 -23.52 24.76 1.15
N VAL A 249 -23.79 24.73 2.44
CA VAL A 249 -24.59 25.76 3.05
C VAL A 249 -23.69 26.99 3.06
N SER A 250 -23.72 27.75 1.98
CA SER A 250 -23.11 29.06 1.91
C SER A 250 -23.85 29.90 2.95
N GLY A 251 -23.32 29.92 4.16
CA GLY A 251 -23.69 30.87 5.18
C GLY A 251 -23.12 32.21 4.82
N GLU A 252 -23.82 32.95 4.00
CA GLU A 252 -23.79 34.42 4.09
C GLU A 252 -24.55 34.76 5.36
N GLU A 253 -23.86 34.94 6.46
CA GLU A 253 -24.35 35.75 7.57
C GLU A 253 -24.14 37.21 7.20
N GLU A 254 -25.25 37.93 7.05
CA GLU A 254 -25.33 39.40 7.04
C GLU A 254 -24.88 40.00 8.37
#